data_d51a1be7f52e5bacf2a50251ed2064a4
#
_entry.id   d51a1be7f52e5bacf2a50251ed2064a4
#
_cell.length_a   1.000
_cell.length_b   1.000
_cell.length_c   1.000
_cell.angle_alpha   90.00
_cell.angle_beta   90.00
_cell.angle_gamma   90.00
#
_symmetry.space_group_name_H-M   'P 1'
#
loop_
_entity.id
_entity.type
_entity.pdbx_description
1 polymer ?
#
loop_
_entity_poly.entity_id
_entity_poly.type
_entity_poly.pdbx_seq_one_letter_code
_entity_poly.pdbx_strand_id
1 'polypeptide(L)'
;KMEDLSIQFQSASEAKEFVNEQKKKSMLQKASHILAALPDGGVVFVRDGVAENVARFLADNNVGVVMRIHESDILSLSRLLGAPITHDAWDVDADTARPAKSVREQNMANVDFVVVEMNEEICDVSTLVLRGATRQTLEEYERAFKDALGVVSLAFHDSKVIAGGGSAYISMAHHLRQRATDIGGREQM
;
A
#
# COMPACT_ATOMS: atom_id res chain seq x y z
N LYS A 1 -22.80 -33.01 -9.50
CA LYS A 1 -24.16 -32.78 -8.96
C LYS A 1 -23.95 -32.34 -7.51
N MET A 2 -24.14 -31.05 -7.21
CA MET A 2 -24.31 -30.59 -5.83
C MET A 2 -25.70 -31.06 -5.39
N GLU A 3 -25.76 -31.87 -4.36
CA GLU A 3 -27.01 -32.17 -3.68
C GLU A 3 -27.40 -30.94 -2.83
N ASP A 4 -28.55 -30.35 -3.13
CA ASP A 4 -29.12 -29.27 -2.33
C ASP A 4 -29.55 -29.83 -0.97
N LEU A 5 -28.71 -29.66 0.04
CA LEU A 5 -29.04 -29.94 1.43
C LEU A 5 -29.88 -28.81 1.98
N SER A 6 -31.18 -29.04 2.13
CA SER A 6 -32.07 -28.12 2.86
C SER A 6 -32.08 -28.43 4.36
N ILE A 7 -31.66 -27.44 5.17
CA ILE A 7 -31.71 -27.55 6.64
C ILE A 7 -32.94 -26.79 7.12
N GLN A 8 -33.83 -27.46 7.86
CA GLN A 8 -34.98 -26.83 8.48
C GLN A 8 -34.68 -26.47 9.94
N PHE A 9 -34.94 -25.24 10.33
CA PHE A 9 -34.79 -24.75 11.71
C PHE A 9 -36.15 -24.59 12.38
N GLN A 10 -36.23 -24.89 13.68
CA GLN A 10 -37.46 -24.75 14.45
C GLN A 10 -37.70 -23.30 14.89
N SER A 11 -36.64 -22.47 14.93
CA SER A 11 -36.75 -21.05 15.28
C SER A 11 -35.73 -20.17 14.54
N ALA A 12 -36.02 -18.88 14.45
CA ALA A 12 -35.10 -17.89 13.86
C ALA A 12 -33.81 -17.70 14.70
N SER A 13 -33.86 -17.98 16.01
CA SER A 13 -32.67 -17.96 16.88
C SER A 13 -31.71 -19.12 16.56
N GLU A 14 -32.26 -20.32 16.40
CA GLU A 14 -31.48 -21.51 16.03
C GLU A 14 -30.82 -21.35 14.66
N ALA A 15 -31.53 -20.81 13.68
CA ALA A 15 -30.97 -20.50 12.38
C ALA A 15 -29.80 -19.49 12.44
N LYS A 16 -29.95 -18.43 13.28
CA LYS A 16 -28.86 -17.45 13.48
C LYS A 16 -27.64 -18.05 14.16
N GLU A 17 -27.85 -18.89 15.16
CA GLU A 17 -26.80 -19.56 15.90
C GLU A 17 -26.02 -20.51 14.98
N PHE A 18 -26.69 -21.33 14.19
CA PHE A 18 -26.10 -22.19 13.19
C PHE A 18 -25.28 -21.40 12.15
N VAL A 19 -25.83 -20.31 11.59
CA VAL A 19 -25.10 -19.47 10.62
C VAL A 19 -23.86 -18.86 11.27
N ASN A 20 -23.93 -18.43 12.53
CA ASN A 20 -22.78 -17.87 13.24
C ASN A 20 -21.70 -18.92 13.53
N GLU A 21 -22.09 -20.14 13.89
CA GLU A 21 -21.14 -21.25 14.07
C GLU A 21 -20.46 -21.62 12.74
N GLN A 22 -21.21 -21.72 11.65
CA GLN A 22 -20.66 -22.01 10.33
C GLN A 22 -19.68 -20.90 9.88
N LYS A 23 -20.01 -19.64 10.12
CA LYS A 23 -19.11 -18.51 9.83
C LYS A 23 -17.83 -18.61 10.66
N LYS A 24 -17.93 -18.87 11.96
CA LYS A 24 -16.74 -19.06 12.83
C LYS A 24 -15.86 -20.21 12.34
N LYS A 25 -16.47 -21.34 12.00
CA LYS A 25 -15.75 -22.52 11.49
C LYS A 25 -15.04 -22.20 10.16
N SER A 26 -15.71 -21.55 9.24
CA SER A 26 -15.13 -21.13 7.95
C SER A 26 -13.96 -20.14 8.16
N MET A 27 -14.10 -19.17 9.06
CA MET A 27 -13.02 -18.23 9.38
C MET A 27 -11.79 -18.93 9.99
N LEU A 28 -11.99 -19.89 10.88
CA LEU A 28 -10.88 -20.67 11.45
C LEU A 28 -10.21 -21.57 10.42
N GLN A 29 -10.97 -22.13 9.47
CA GLN A 29 -10.39 -22.88 8.35
C GLN A 29 -9.50 -22.00 7.47
N LYS A 30 -9.93 -20.76 7.16
CA LYS A 30 -9.10 -19.78 6.45
C LYS A 30 -7.83 -19.43 7.22
N ALA A 31 -7.95 -19.24 8.54
CA ALA A 31 -6.80 -18.99 9.40
C ALA A 31 -5.81 -20.17 9.40
N SER A 32 -6.33 -21.39 9.48
CA SER A 32 -5.49 -22.60 9.40
C SER A 32 -4.77 -22.75 8.05
N HIS A 33 -5.42 -22.31 6.98
CA HIS A 33 -4.81 -22.29 5.65
C HIS A 33 -3.64 -21.28 5.58
N ILE A 34 -3.83 -20.07 6.13
CA ILE A 34 -2.75 -19.08 6.25
C ILE A 34 -1.58 -19.63 7.09
N LEU A 35 -1.87 -20.32 8.21
CA LEU A 35 -0.82 -20.93 9.02
C LEU A 35 -0.03 -21.99 8.25
N ALA A 36 -0.66 -22.75 7.38
CA ALA A 36 0.04 -23.73 6.54
C ALA A 36 1.03 -23.08 5.57
N ALA A 37 0.76 -21.84 5.14
CA ALA A 37 1.68 -21.05 4.31
C ALA A 37 2.82 -20.39 5.11
N LEU A 38 2.70 -20.30 6.46
CA LEU A 38 3.66 -19.65 7.35
C LEU A 38 4.09 -20.60 8.48
N PRO A 39 4.74 -21.73 8.20
CA PRO A 39 5.07 -22.75 9.19
C PRO A 39 6.03 -22.25 10.29
N ASP A 40 6.90 -21.30 9.97
CA ASP A 40 7.88 -20.72 10.88
C ASP A 40 7.38 -19.45 11.59
N GLY A 41 6.09 -19.12 11.42
CA GLY A 41 5.50 -17.88 11.88
C GLY A 41 5.69 -16.75 10.88
N GLY A 42 5.18 -15.56 11.21
CA GLY A 42 5.29 -14.41 10.32
C GLY A 42 4.31 -13.30 10.64
N VAL A 43 4.08 -12.41 9.68
CA VAL A 43 3.14 -11.30 9.80
C VAL A 43 2.24 -11.24 8.57
N VAL A 44 0.94 -11.12 8.81
CA VAL A 44 -0.07 -10.94 7.77
C VAL A 44 -0.56 -9.49 7.78
N PHE A 45 -0.48 -8.84 6.65
CA PHE A 45 -0.93 -7.47 6.44
C PHE A 45 -2.32 -7.47 5.79
N VAL A 46 -3.30 -6.81 6.41
CA VAL A 46 -4.70 -6.86 5.98
C VAL A 46 -5.28 -5.45 5.85
N ARG A 47 -5.91 -5.17 4.73
CA ARG A 47 -6.59 -3.88 4.50
C ARG A 47 -7.75 -3.66 5.46
N ASP A 48 -8.55 -4.68 5.65
CA ASP A 48 -9.76 -4.61 6.46
C ASP A 48 -9.52 -5.08 7.90
N GLY A 49 -10.58 -5.18 8.67
CA GLY A 49 -10.50 -5.75 10.02
C GLY A 49 -10.56 -7.28 9.99
N VAL A 50 -9.92 -7.90 10.95
CA VAL A 50 -9.99 -9.35 11.20
C VAL A 50 -10.77 -9.60 12.49
N ALA A 51 -11.57 -10.64 12.53
CA ALA A 51 -12.31 -10.99 13.74
C ALA A 51 -11.35 -11.36 14.88
N GLU A 52 -11.62 -10.90 16.09
CA GLU A 52 -10.74 -11.05 17.27
C GLU A 52 -10.34 -12.51 17.54
N ASN A 53 -11.27 -13.44 17.39
CA ASN A 53 -10.99 -14.87 17.57
C ASN A 53 -10.01 -15.42 16.54
N VAL A 54 -10.04 -14.90 15.30
CA VAL A 54 -9.10 -15.28 14.22
C VAL A 54 -7.72 -14.66 14.48
N ALA A 55 -7.68 -13.38 14.84
CA ALA A 55 -6.43 -12.72 15.18
C ALA A 55 -5.73 -13.38 16.36
N ARG A 56 -6.47 -13.75 17.40
CA ARG A 56 -5.95 -14.49 18.55
C ARG A 56 -5.44 -15.88 18.14
N PHE A 57 -6.20 -16.62 17.34
CA PHE A 57 -5.78 -17.93 16.85
C PHE A 57 -4.48 -17.87 16.05
N LEU A 58 -4.30 -16.86 15.20
CA LEU A 58 -3.06 -16.63 14.46
C LEU A 58 -1.92 -16.25 15.40
N ALA A 59 -2.16 -15.37 16.37
CA ALA A 59 -1.15 -14.96 17.37
C ALA A 59 -0.68 -16.12 18.25
N ASP A 60 -1.59 -17.00 18.68
CA ASP A 60 -1.27 -18.21 19.45
C ASP A 60 -0.35 -19.18 18.67
N ASN A 61 -0.30 -19.04 17.33
CA ASN A 61 0.55 -19.80 16.43
C ASN A 61 1.71 -18.97 15.85
N ASN A 62 2.18 -17.94 16.53
CA ASN A 62 3.29 -17.06 16.16
C ASN A 62 3.10 -16.28 14.83
N VAL A 63 1.86 -16.04 14.45
CA VAL A 63 1.55 -15.19 13.28
C VAL A 63 0.90 -13.88 13.74
N GLY A 64 1.63 -12.77 13.57
CA GLY A 64 1.14 -11.42 13.81
C GLY A 64 0.16 -10.98 12.74
N VAL A 65 -0.81 -10.13 13.10
CA VAL A 65 -1.77 -9.55 12.15
C VAL A 65 -1.78 -8.04 12.27
N VAL A 66 -1.42 -7.36 11.19
CA VAL A 66 -1.53 -5.91 11.09
C VAL A 66 -2.77 -5.59 10.26
N MET A 67 -3.73 -4.89 10.87
CA MET A 67 -5.06 -4.65 10.30
C MET A 67 -5.26 -3.19 9.92
N ARG A 68 -6.25 -2.95 9.06
CA ARG A 68 -6.71 -1.61 8.64
C ARG A 68 -5.61 -0.77 7.99
N ILE A 69 -4.83 -1.43 7.15
CA ILE A 69 -3.76 -0.78 6.41
C ILE A 69 -4.36 -0.06 5.20
N HIS A 70 -3.89 1.14 4.94
CA HIS A 70 -4.33 1.88 3.77
C HIS A 70 -3.89 1.19 2.48
N GLU A 71 -4.69 1.30 1.43
CA GLU A 71 -4.44 0.63 0.15
C GLU A 71 -3.09 1.01 -0.47
N SER A 72 -2.70 2.28 -0.36
CA SER A 72 -1.39 2.76 -0.82
C SER A 72 -0.22 2.06 -0.12
N ASP A 73 -0.39 1.75 1.18
CA ASP A 73 0.66 1.13 1.98
C ASP A 73 0.76 -0.36 1.68
N ILE A 74 -0.38 -1.03 1.42
CA ILE A 74 -0.39 -2.42 0.95
C ILE A 74 0.31 -2.54 -0.41
N LEU A 75 0.05 -1.61 -1.35
CA LEU A 75 0.74 -1.57 -2.64
C LEU A 75 2.25 -1.36 -2.49
N SER A 76 2.64 -0.49 -1.57
CA SER A 76 4.05 -0.25 -1.26
C SER A 76 4.72 -1.47 -0.63
N LEU A 77 4.04 -2.14 0.32
CA LEU A 77 4.50 -3.40 0.91
C LEU A 77 4.63 -4.51 -0.13
N SER A 78 3.65 -4.66 -1.01
CA SER A 78 3.69 -5.63 -2.10
C SER A 78 4.92 -5.43 -3.00
N ARG A 79 5.24 -4.18 -3.34
CA ARG A 79 6.45 -3.84 -4.13
C ARG A 79 7.72 -4.10 -3.33
N LEU A 80 7.77 -3.69 -2.07
CA LEU A 80 8.92 -3.88 -1.19
C LEU A 80 9.27 -5.36 -1.02
N LEU A 81 8.25 -6.18 -0.76
CA LEU A 81 8.41 -7.61 -0.48
C LEU A 81 8.47 -8.48 -1.75
N GLY A 82 8.05 -7.94 -2.90
CA GLY A 82 7.81 -8.74 -4.09
C GLY A 82 6.69 -9.77 -3.88
N ALA A 83 5.77 -9.51 -2.93
CA ALA A 83 4.68 -10.39 -2.57
C ALA A 83 3.40 -10.00 -3.32
N PRO A 84 2.64 -10.94 -3.89
CA PRO A 84 1.37 -10.63 -4.52
C PRO A 84 0.32 -10.22 -3.50
N ILE A 85 -0.62 -9.37 -3.92
CA ILE A 85 -1.80 -9.04 -3.13
C ILE A 85 -2.87 -10.08 -3.44
N THR A 86 -3.33 -10.79 -2.43
CA THR A 86 -4.39 -11.79 -2.55
C THR A 86 -5.73 -11.20 -2.10
N HIS A 87 -6.83 -11.64 -2.71
CA HIS A 87 -8.17 -11.17 -2.37
C HIS A 87 -8.90 -12.11 -1.42
N ASP A 88 -8.53 -13.38 -1.39
CA ASP A 88 -9.07 -14.36 -0.44
C ASP A 88 -7.93 -15.04 0.31
N ALA A 89 -8.23 -15.45 1.55
CA ALA A 89 -7.30 -16.21 2.38
C ALA A 89 -6.95 -17.59 1.79
N TRP A 90 -7.78 -18.12 0.92
CA TRP A 90 -7.53 -19.39 0.21
C TRP A 90 -6.47 -19.28 -0.89
N ASP A 91 -6.20 -18.05 -1.36
CA ASP A 91 -5.19 -17.80 -2.39
C ASP A 91 -3.79 -17.60 -1.79
N VAL A 92 -3.67 -17.68 -0.45
CA VAL A 92 -2.40 -17.58 0.26
C VAL A 92 -1.73 -18.94 0.30
N ASP A 93 -0.54 -19.04 -0.26
CA ASP A 93 0.30 -20.24 -0.25
C ASP A 93 1.75 -19.89 0.16
N ALA A 94 2.60 -20.88 0.25
CA ALA A 94 4.00 -20.67 0.59
C ALA A 94 4.76 -19.83 -0.45
N ASP A 95 4.30 -19.83 -1.70
CA ASP A 95 4.91 -19.05 -2.77
C ASP A 95 4.48 -17.57 -2.73
N THR A 96 3.38 -17.24 -2.05
CA THR A 96 2.93 -15.86 -1.82
C THR A 96 3.63 -15.21 -0.63
N ALA A 97 4.11 -16.01 0.33
CA ALA A 97 4.88 -15.53 1.46
C ALA A 97 6.30 -15.11 1.02
N ARG A 98 6.79 -14.00 1.57
CA ARG A 98 8.14 -13.50 1.28
C ARG A 98 8.90 -13.24 2.57
N PRO A 99 10.20 -13.58 2.62
CA PRO A 99 11.02 -13.30 3.78
C PRO A 99 11.30 -11.80 3.90
N ALA A 100 11.20 -11.29 5.11
CA ALA A 100 11.68 -9.97 5.49
C ALA A 100 12.83 -10.13 6.51
N LYS A 101 13.70 -9.14 6.61
CA LYS A 101 14.75 -9.11 7.62
C LYS A 101 14.14 -8.99 9.01
N SER A 102 13.23 -8.05 9.16
CA SER A 102 12.49 -7.87 10.40
C SER A 102 11.16 -7.15 10.16
N VAL A 103 10.19 -7.48 10.99
CA VAL A 103 8.95 -6.71 11.15
C VAL A 103 8.83 -6.39 12.63
N ARG A 104 8.79 -5.10 12.96
CA ARG A 104 8.72 -4.67 14.37
C ARG A 104 7.80 -3.47 14.53
N GLU A 105 7.22 -3.38 15.70
CA GLU A 105 6.52 -2.18 16.15
C GLU A 105 7.53 -1.20 16.74
N GLN A 106 7.42 0.07 16.38
CA GLN A 106 8.28 1.14 16.88
C GLN A 106 7.45 2.38 17.17
N ASN A 107 7.49 2.84 18.42
CA ASN A 107 6.89 4.11 18.78
C ASN A 107 7.84 5.26 18.43
N MET A 108 7.36 6.20 17.61
CA MET A 108 8.08 7.41 17.24
C MET A 108 7.21 8.63 17.51
N ALA A 109 7.57 9.43 18.49
CA ALA A 109 6.85 10.66 18.86
C ALA A 109 5.36 10.44 19.20
N ASN A 110 5.07 9.41 20.01
CA ASN A 110 3.72 8.98 20.41
C ASN A 110 2.82 8.47 19.24
N VAL A 111 3.44 8.06 18.14
CA VAL A 111 2.77 7.39 17.06
C VAL A 111 3.41 6.00 16.88
N ASP A 112 2.60 4.99 16.84
CA ASP A 112 3.06 3.61 16.64
C ASP A 112 3.17 3.31 15.15
N PHE A 113 4.36 2.85 14.76
CA PHE A 113 4.67 2.44 13.40
C PHE A 113 4.98 0.94 13.36
N VAL A 114 4.56 0.29 12.31
CA VAL A 114 5.06 -1.04 11.95
C VAL A 114 6.17 -0.85 10.93
N VAL A 115 7.39 -1.22 11.30
CA VAL A 115 8.58 -1.07 10.47
C VAL A 115 8.91 -2.42 9.85
N VAL A 116 8.97 -2.46 8.54
CA VAL A 116 9.36 -3.63 7.75
C VAL A 116 10.72 -3.37 7.12
N GLU A 117 11.69 -4.21 7.44
CA GLU A 117 13.05 -4.13 6.90
C GLU A 117 13.34 -5.31 5.98
N MET A 118 14.00 -5.04 4.86
CA MET A 118 14.48 -6.05 3.94
C MET A 118 15.97 -6.32 4.11
N ASN A 119 16.42 -7.49 3.65
CA ASN A 119 17.85 -7.86 3.66
C ASN A 119 18.65 -7.23 2.52
N GLU A 120 17.99 -6.72 1.49
CA GLU A 120 18.61 -6.19 0.30
C GLU A 120 19.13 -4.77 0.55
N GLU A 121 20.34 -4.47 0.09
CA GLU A 121 20.94 -3.13 0.20
C GLU A 121 20.20 -2.11 -0.70
N ILE A 122 19.57 -2.57 -1.77
CA ILE A 122 18.83 -1.74 -2.73
C ILE A 122 17.38 -2.22 -2.73
N CYS A 123 16.51 -1.40 -2.18
CA CYS A 123 15.06 -1.62 -2.22
C CYS A 123 14.40 -0.60 -3.14
N ASP A 124 13.42 -1.07 -3.92
CA ASP A 124 12.64 -0.21 -4.83
C ASP A 124 11.70 0.74 -4.09
N VAL A 125 11.49 0.52 -2.81
CA VAL A 125 10.57 1.29 -1.96
C VAL A 125 11.28 1.77 -0.70
N SER A 126 11.14 3.05 -0.40
CA SER A 126 11.63 3.67 0.83
C SER A 126 10.54 4.55 1.44
N THR A 127 10.48 4.60 2.76
CA THR A 127 9.57 5.49 3.48
C THR A 127 10.34 6.61 4.14
N LEU A 128 10.00 7.86 3.78
CA LEU A 128 10.52 9.04 4.44
C LEU A 128 9.55 9.52 5.52
N VAL A 129 9.99 9.54 6.76
CA VAL A 129 9.22 10.07 7.87
C VAL A 129 9.62 11.52 8.14
N LEU A 130 8.69 12.46 7.86
CA LEU A 130 8.87 13.88 8.11
C LEU A 130 8.38 14.20 9.53
N ARG A 131 9.18 14.98 10.27
CA ARG A 131 8.86 15.43 11.64
C ARG A 131 8.92 16.94 11.71
N GLY A 132 7.95 17.56 12.37
CA GLY A 132 7.88 19.01 12.53
C GLY A 132 7.01 19.40 13.71
N ALA A 133 7.19 20.64 14.17
CA ALA A 133 6.49 21.15 15.34
C ALA A 133 5.01 21.43 15.08
N THR A 134 4.63 21.78 13.85
CA THR A 134 3.25 22.09 13.47
C THR A 134 2.85 21.34 12.22
N ARG A 135 1.55 21.11 12.05
CA ARG A 135 0.99 20.51 10.84
C ARG A 135 1.31 21.32 9.58
N GLN A 136 1.22 22.63 9.67
CA GLN A 136 1.52 23.53 8.55
C GLN A 136 2.98 23.40 8.09
N THR A 137 3.93 23.30 9.03
CA THR A 137 5.35 23.09 8.73
C THR A 137 5.57 21.73 8.04
N LEU A 138 4.85 20.68 8.48
CA LEU A 138 4.94 19.35 7.87
C LEU A 138 4.41 19.33 6.45
N GLU A 139 3.27 19.96 6.20
CA GLU A 139 2.66 20.07 4.86
C GLU A 139 3.60 20.82 3.90
N GLU A 140 4.29 21.86 4.39
CA GLU A 140 5.27 22.59 3.59
C GLU A 140 6.53 21.76 3.30
N TYR A 141 7.02 20.99 4.26
CA TYR A 141 8.15 20.08 4.05
C TYR A 141 7.77 18.97 3.06
N GLU A 142 6.59 18.40 3.17
CA GLU A 142 6.10 17.39 2.26
C GLU A 142 6.05 17.92 0.81
N ARG A 143 5.50 19.13 0.63
CA ARG A 143 5.41 19.78 -0.68
C ARG A 143 6.80 20.05 -1.26
N ALA A 144 7.68 20.67 -0.47
CA ALA A 144 9.04 20.98 -0.91
C ALA A 144 9.84 19.72 -1.26
N PHE A 145 9.67 18.65 -0.49
CA PHE A 145 10.32 17.37 -0.76
C PHE A 145 9.81 16.72 -2.05
N LYS A 146 8.50 16.71 -2.27
CA LYS A 146 7.90 16.18 -3.51
C LYS A 146 8.38 16.94 -4.74
N ASP A 147 8.44 18.27 -4.66
CA ASP A 147 8.91 19.12 -5.74
C ASP A 147 10.40 18.84 -6.04
N ALA A 148 11.24 18.78 -5.01
CA ALA A 148 12.67 18.48 -5.16
C ALA A 148 12.89 17.08 -5.75
N LEU A 149 12.15 16.07 -5.25
CA LEU A 149 12.25 14.69 -5.76
C LEU A 149 11.84 14.60 -7.23
N GLY A 150 10.78 15.32 -7.62
CA GLY A 150 10.33 15.40 -9.01
C GLY A 150 11.39 15.98 -9.93
N VAL A 151 12.04 17.08 -9.53
CA VAL A 151 13.11 17.71 -10.31
C VAL A 151 14.32 16.78 -10.43
N VAL A 152 14.74 16.14 -9.33
CA VAL A 152 15.89 15.20 -9.34
C VAL A 152 15.57 14.01 -10.24
N SER A 153 14.37 13.43 -10.13
CA SER A 153 13.94 12.32 -10.98
C SER A 153 13.98 12.69 -12.48
N LEU A 154 13.50 13.88 -12.84
CA LEU A 154 13.59 14.38 -14.23
C LEU A 154 15.02 14.57 -14.69
N ALA A 155 15.91 15.05 -13.82
CA ALA A 155 17.32 15.26 -14.16
C ALA A 155 18.06 13.93 -14.45
N PHE A 156 17.64 12.81 -13.86
CA PHE A 156 18.17 11.49 -14.22
C PHE A 156 17.72 11.00 -15.59
N HIS A 157 16.51 11.37 -16.03
CA HIS A 157 15.98 10.98 -17.34
C HIS A 157 16.45 11.92 -18.46
N ASP A 158 16.46 13.23 -18.21
CA ASP A 158 16.89 14.25 -19.15
C ASP A 158 17.74 15.29 -18.40
N SER A 159 19.07 15.23 -18.62
CA SER A 159 20.04 16.13 -17.98
C SER A 159 20.05 17.56 -18.54
N LYS A 160 19.07 17.92 -19.38
CA LYS A 160 18.91 19.27 -19.90
C LYS A 160 18.18 20.15 -18.92
N VAL A 161 18.64 21.38 -18.80
CA VAL A 161 18.01 22.41 -17.95
C VAL A 161 17.71 23.66 -18.78
N ILE A 162 16.67 24.36 -18.41
CA ILE A 162 16.31 25.66 -18.97
C ILE A 162 16.31 26.71 -17.85
N ALA A 163 16.55 27.97 -18.22
CA ALA A 163 16.47 29.04 -17.24
C ALA A 163 15.04 29.22 -16.70
N GLY A 164 14.95 29.46 -15.41
CA GLY A 164 13.68 29.65 -14.71
C GLY A 164 13.09 31.07 -14.91
N GLY A 165 12.15 31.45 -14.03
CA GLY A 165 11.56 32.80 -14.04
C GLY A 165 10.72 33.12 -15.27
N GLY A 166 10.17 32.12 -15.95
CA GLY A 166 9.35 32.32 -17.17
C GLY A 166 10.15 32.55 -18.44
N SER A 167 11.47 32.42 -18.42
CA SER A 167 12.35 32.67 -19.56
C SER A 167 12.00 31.84 -20.79
N ALA A 168 11.60 30.57 -20.59
CA ALA A 168 11.15 29.70 -21.68
C ALA A 168 9.91 30.26 -22.39
N TYR A 169 8.94 30.72 -21.64
CA TYR A 169 7.71 31.31 -22.20
C TYR A 169 7.99 32.62 -22.97
N ILE A 170 8.88 33.46 -22.40
CA ILE A 170 9.29 34.71 -23.06
C ILE A 170 10.03 34.39 -24.35
N SER A 171 10.93 33.42 -24.34
CA SER A 171 11.67 33.01 -25.54
C SER A 171 10.75 32.44 -26.61
N MET A 172 9.77 31.61 -26.22
CA MET A 172 8.78 31.08 -27.13
C MET A 172 7.89 32.22 -27.73
N ALA A 173 7.43 33.13 -26.89
CA ALA A 173 6.62 34.29 -27.36
C ALA A 173 7.42 35.16 -28.32
N HIS A 174 8.70 35.40 -28.03
CA HIS A 174 9.56 36.18 -28.92
C HIS A 174 9.74 35.49 -30.28
N HIS A 175 10.02 34.19 -30.27
CA HIS A 175 10.18 33.40 -31.48
C HIS A 175 8.90 33.33 -32.31
N LEU A 176 7.74 33.17 -31.68
CA LEU A 176 6.45 33.17 -32.36
C LEU A 176 6.17 34.56 -33.02
N ARG A 177 6.48 35.67 -32.33
CA ARG A 177 6.31 37.01 -32.89
C ARG A 177 7.22 37.23 -34.10
N GLN A 178 8.45 36.74 -34.05
CA GLN A 178 9.34 36.81 -35.22
C GLN A 178 8.79 36.03 -36.42
N ARG A 179 8.31 34.81 -36.17
CA ARG A 179 7.76 33.96 -37.23
C ARG A 179 6.41 34.47 -37.76
N ALA A 180 5.62 35.13 -36.92
CA ALA A 180 4.34 35.71 -37.36
C ALA A 180 4.50 36.71 -38.49
N THR A 181 5.64 37.40 -38.59
CA THR A 181 5.93 38.32 -39.70
C THR A 181 6.14 37.61 -41.05
N ASP A 182 6.49 36.32 -41.01
CA ASP A 182 6.71 35.52 -42.23
C ASP A 182 5.44 34.82 -42.72
N ILE A 183 4.37 34.85 -41.92
CA ILE A 183 3.09 34.22 -42.20
C ILE A 183 2.09 35.32 -42.62
N GLY A 184 1.52 35.17 -43.82
CA GLY A 184 0.54 36.16 -44.35
C GLY A 184 -0.89 35.77 -43.96
N GLY A 185 -1.78 36.80 -43.90
CA GLY A 185 -3.21 36.62 -43.74
C GLY A 185 -3.72 36.52 -42.30
N ARG A 186 -4.84 35.84 -42.10
CA ARG A 186 -5.51 35.71 -40.78
C ARG A 186 -4.71 34.85 -39.76
N GLU A 187 -3.80 34.01 -40.25
CA GLU A 187 -2.98 33.14 -39.43
C GLU A 187 -1.84 33.91 -38.71
N GLN A 188 -1.64 35.18 -39.07
CA GLN A 188 -0.67 36.07 -38.42
C GLN A 188 -1.16 36.58 -37.04
N MET A 189 -2.48 36.57 -36.79
CA MET A 189 -3.07 37.02 -35.53
C MET A 189 -3.02 35.92 -34.48
#